data_676e40743ac7fe42e9eda294823418b8
#
_entry.id   676e40743ac7fe42e9eda294823418b8
#
_cell.length_a   1.000
_cell.length_b   1.000
_cell.length_c   1.000
_cell.angle_alpha   90.00
_cell.angle_beta   90.00
_cell.angle_gamma   90.00
#
_symmetry.space_group_name_H-M   'P 1'
#
loop_
_entity.id
_entity.type
_entity.pdbx_description
1 polymer ?
#
loop_
_entity_poly.entity_id
_entity_poly.type
_entity_poly.pdbx_seq_one_letter_code
_entity_poly.pdbx_strand_id
1 'polypeptide(L)'
;MIREYKTIREISGPLMVVDHVQGVTYDELAEIVLSDGSTRRCKVLEVNGDRAVVQLFEASAGINLADSRIRFLGHPLQLAVSRDMLGRVFNGMGQPIDGGPAIIADEHRDINGLAMNPAARNYPNEFIQTGISSIDGLNTLVRGQKLPIFSGSGLPHAQLAAQIARQAKVLDGESNFAVVFAAIGITFEESEFFVNEFKRTGAIDRTVLFTNLANDPAVERIATPRMALTAAEYLAFDCGMHVLVILTDITNYAEALREISAAKKEVPGRRGYPGYLYTDLATMYERAGRQVGKDGSITMIPILTMPEDDKTHPIPDLTGYITEGQIILSRELYRRGVNPPVDVLPSLSRLKDKGTGEGKTREDHSGTMNQLFAAYATGKENKELMSILGEAALSPTDLLYAKFADEFEKRYVSQGTEENRSIQETLDLGWELLSILPTAELKRIKPELIEKYLPQKG
;
A
#
# COMPACT_ATOMS: atom_id res chain seq x y z
N MET A 1 -9.53 -34.71 13.25
CA MET A 1 -8.62 -35.89 13.26
C MET A 1 -7.73 -35.74 12.06
N ILE A 2 -6.44 -35.54 12.24
CA ILE A 2 -5.46 -35.39 11.15
C ILE A 2 -5.37 -36.73 10.41
N ARG A 3 -5.62 -36.71 9.11
CA ARG A 3 -5.52 -37.90 8.24
C ARG A 3 -4.28 -37.81 7.39
N GLU A 4 -3.53 -38.90 7.28
CA GLU A 4 -2.31 -39.01 6.49
C GLU A 4 -2.53 -39.94 5.29
N TYR A 5 -2.12 -39.50 4.11
CA TYR A 5 -2.30 -40.19 2.85
C TYR A 5 -0.95 -40.48 2.18
N LYS A 6 -0.80 -41.69 1.60
CA LYS A 6 0.35 -42.07 0.78
C LYS A 6 0.03 -42.12 -0.73
N THR A 7 -1.12 -41.57 -1.09
CA THR A 7 -1.70 -41.67 -2.42
C THR A 7 -1.34 -40.47 -3.31
N ILE A 8 -0.10 -39.99 -3.19
CA ILE A 8 0.44 -38.96 -4.09
C ILE A 8 0.60 -39.60 -5.48
N ARG A 9 -0.12 -39.09 -6.47
CA ARG A 9 -0.19 -39.63 -7.82
C ARG A 9 0.81 -38.98 -8.77
N GLU A 10 0.89 -37.66 -8.73
CA GLU A 10 1.63 -36.89 -9.73
C GLU A 10 2.14 -35.57 -9.09
N ILE A 11 3.31 -35.12 -9.53
CA ILE A 11 3.88 -33.82 -9.24
C ILE A 11 4.23 -33.16 -10.55
N SER A 12 3.73 -31.91 -10.75
CA SER A 12 3.99 -31.08 -11.93
C SER A 12 4.30 -29.65 -11.51
N GLY A 13 5.59 -29.30 -11.47
CA GLY A 13 6.05 -28.02 -10.95
C GLY A 13 5.63 -27.83 -9.49
N PRO A 14 4.92 -26.75 -9.15
CA PRO A 14 4.45 -26.48 -7.79
C PRO A 14 3.15 -27.23 -7.44
N LEU A 15 2.59 -28.01 -8.36
CA LEU A 15 1.31 -28.70 -8.17
C LEU A 15 1.52 -30.19 -7.92
N MET A 16 0.70 -30.75 -7.04
CA MET A 16 0.69 -32.16 -6.71
C MET A 16 -0.74 -32.67 -6.64
N VAL A 17 -0.97 -33.85 -7.18
CA VAL A 17 -2.26 -34.56 -7.17
C VAL A 17 -2.23 -35.67 -6.13
N VAL A 18 -3.24 -35.71 -5.28
CA VAL A 18 -3.43 -36.75 -4.25
C VAL A 18 -4.78 -37.41 -4.48
N ASP A 19 -4.76 -38.74 -4.64
CA ASP A 19 -5.98 -39.55 -4.83
C ASP A 19 -6.47 -40.11 -3.49
N HIS A 20 -7.74 -40.53 -3.48
CA HIS A 20 -8.43 -41.20 -2.35
C HIS A 20 -8.48 -40.39 -1.06
N VAL A 21 -8.60 -39.06 -1.17
CA VAL A 21 -8.78 -38.16 -0.03
C VAL A 21 -10.24 -38.12 0.42
N GLN A 22 -10.49 -37.88 1.70
CA GLN A 22 -11.82 -37.77 2.27
C GLN A 22 -11.93 -36.60 3.23
N GLY A 23 -12.96 -35.75 3.04
CA GLY A 23 -13.26 -34.63 3.93
C GLY A 23 -12.23 -33.49 3.86
N VAL A 24 -11.52 -33.40 2.75
CA VAL A 24 -10.59 -32.31 2.45
C VAL A 24 -11.38 -31.14 1.88
N THR A 25 -11.02 -29.92 2.28
CA THR A 25 -11.69 -28.70 1.85
C THR A 25 -10.78 -27.77 1.04
N TYR A 26 -11.40 -26.84 0.31
CA TYR A 26 -10.66 -25.79 -0.42
C TYR A 26 -9.85 -24.93 0.56
N ASP A 27 -8.69 -24.47 0.10
CA ASP A 27 -7.72 -23.64 0.84
C ASP A 27 -7.19 -24.28 2.15
N GLU A 28 -7.51 -25.55 2.40
CA GLU A 28 -7.00 -26.29 3.56
C GLU A 28 -5.48 -26.42 3.48
N LEU A 29 -4.82 -26.13 4.59
CA LEU A 29 -3.38 -26.31 4.74
C LEU A 29 -3.06 -27.79 4.87
N ALA A 30 -1.98 -28.22 4.21
CA ALA A 30 -1.46 -29.56 4.35
C ALA A 30 0.07 -29.55 4.47
N GLU A 31 0.60 -30.65 4.99
CA GLU A 31 2.04 -30.89 5.12
C GLU A 31 2.42 -32.16 4.41
N ILE A 32 3.47 -32.12 3.62
CA ILE A 32 4.09 -33.28 3.01
C ILE A 32 5.27 -33.67 3.90
N VAL A 33 5.22 -34.89 4.40
CA VAL A 33 6.32 -35.49 5.17
C VAL A 33 7.19 -36.29 4.22
N LEU A 34 8.45 -35.92 4.07
CA LEU A 34 9.41 -36.59 3.22
C LEU A 34 10.02 -37.81 3.94
N SER A 35 10.75 -38.64 3.18
CA SER A 35 11.39 -39.86 3.70
C SER A 35 12.45 -39.62 4.78
N ASP A 36 13.05 -38.42 4.77
CA ASP A 36 14.03 -37.97 5.78
C ASP A 36 13.39 -37.36 7.03
N GLY A 37 12.03 -37.31 7.08
CA GLY A 37 11.27 -36.70 8.18
C GLY A 37 11.11 -35.19 8.07
N SER A 38 11.71 -34.53 7.09
CA SER A 38 11.46 -33.11 6.84
C SER A 38 10.04 -32.88 6.29
N THR A 39 9.52 -31.69 6.50
CA THR A 39 8.16 -31.34 6.04
C THR A 39 8.19 -30.22 5.01
N ARG A 40 7.23 -30.25 4.08
CA ARG A 40 6.93 -29.22 3.12
C ARG A 40 5.49 -28.76 3.30
N ARG A 41 5.24 -27.48 3.26
CA ARG A 41 3.87 -26.95 3.33
C ARG A 41 3.24 -26.88 1.96
N CYS A 42 1.93 -27.12 1.92
CA CYS A 42 1.12 -26.98 0.73
C CYS A 42 -0.31 -26.58 1.12
N LYS A 43 -1.08 -26.12 0.14
CA LYS A 43 -2.50 -25.84 0.33
C LYS A 43 -3.34 -26.51 -0.75
N VAL A 44 -4.57 -26.84 -0.41
CA VAL A 44 -5.55 -27.41 -1.34
C VAL A 44 -6.04 -26.31 -2.29
N LEU A 45 -5.90 -26.55 -3.59
CA LEU A 45 -6.42 -25.66 -4.63
C LEU A 45 -7.75 -26.13 -5.19
N GLU A 46 -7.92 -27.44 -5.30
CA GLU A 46 -9.08 -28.04 -5.94
C GLU A 46 -9.39 -29.38 -5.30
N VAL A 47 -10.69 -29.67 -5.17
CA VAL A 47 -11.18 -30.97 -4.72
C VAL A 47 -12.21 -31.48 -5.71
N ASN A 48 -11.93 -32.62 -6.33
CA ASN A 48 -12.80 -33.30 -7.30
C ASN A 48 -13.10 -34.73 -6.82
N GLY A 49 -14.23 -34.91 -6.14
CA GLY A 49 -14.60 -36.19 -5.56
C GLY A 49 -13.62 -36.62 -4.47
N ASP A 50 -12.89 -37.69 -4.71
CA ASP A 50 -11.86 -38.24 -3.82
C ASP A 50 -10.43 -37.81 -4.23
N ARG A 51 -10.29 -36.81 -5.09
CA ARG A 51 -9.04 -36.26 -5.55
C ARG A 51 -8.85 -34.84 -5.11
N ALA A 52 -7.67 -34.50 -4.57
CA ALA A 52 -7.25 -33.15 -4.24
C ALA A 52 -6.05 -32.75 -5.10
N VAL A 53 -6.08 -31.51 -5.62
CA VAL A 53 -4.92 -30.84 -6.20
C VAL A 53 -4.39 -29.88 -5.14
N VAL A 54 -3.13 -30.04 -4.77
CA VAL A 54 -2.47 -29.19 -3.77
C VAL A 54 -1.32 -28.42 -4.41
N GLN A 55 -1.09 -27.23 -3.90
CA GLN A 55 -0.02 -26.35 -4.30
C GLN A 55 1.07 -26.33 -3.23
N LEU A 56 2.28 -26.66 -3.62
CA LEU A 56 3.45 -26.60 -2.79
C LEU A 56 3.85 -25.13 -2.51
N PHE A 57 4.22 -24.82 -1.29
CA PHE A 57 4.82 -23.52 -0.94
C PHE A 57 6.31 -23.48 -1.23
N GLU A 58 6.95 -24.62 -1.28
CA GLU A 58 8.38 -24.77 -1.50
C GLU A 58 8.64 -25.60 -2.77
N ALA A 59 9.92 -25.70 -3.16
CA ALA A 59 10.30 -26.50 -4.32
C ALA A 59 9.92 -27.98 -4.16
N SER A 60 9.50 -28.62 -5.24
CA SER A 60 9.15 -30.05 -5.26
C SER A 60 10.37 -31.00 -5.18
N ALA A 61 11.59 -30.45 -5.17
CA ALA A 61 12.81 -31.24 -5.09
C ALA A 61 12.85 -32.10 -3.80
N GLY A 62 13.19 -33.37 -3.95
CA GLY A 62 13.28 -34.31 -2.83
C GLY A 62 11.96 -35.03 -2.47
N ILE A 63 10.82 -34.64 -3.07
CA ILE A 63 9.56 -35.33 -2.86
C ILE A 63 9.57 -36.64 -3.69
N ASN A 64 9.45 -37.78 -3.00
CA ASN A 64 9.32 -39.10 -3.63
C ASN A 64 7.87 -39.56 -3.52
N LEU A 65 7.27 -39.90 -4.68
CA LEU A 65 5.87 -40.34 -4.75
C LEU A 65 5.59 -41.62 -3.94
N ALA A 66 6.60 -42.50 -3.81
CA ALA A 66 6.44 -43.78 -3.12
C ALA A 66 6.53 -43.68 -1.59
N ASP A 67 7.38 -42.77 -1.10
CA ASP A 67 7.74 -42.71 0.32
C ASP A 67 7.18 -41.49 1.02
N SER A 68 6.88 -40.41 0.29
CA SER A 68 6.30 -39.20 0.87
C SER A 68 4.83 -39.39 1.27
N ARG A 69 4.42 -38.66 2.28
CA ARG A 69 3.06 -38.71 2.79
C ARG A 69 2.53 -37.29 2.88
N ILE A 70 1.23 -37.13 2.68
CA ILE A 70 0.56 -35.83 2.87
C ILE A 70 -0.41 -35.89 4.05
N ARG A 71 -0.43 -34.86 4.85
CA ARG A 71 -1.24 -34.69 6.03
C ARG A 71 -2.06 -33.41 5.88
N PHE A 72 -3.39 -33.53 5.83
CA PHE A 72 -4.31 -32.40 5.81
C PHE A 72 -4.62 -31.95 7.23
N LEU A 73 -4.56 -30.63 7.48
CA LEU A 73 -4.63 -30.07 8.84
C LEU A 73 -6.03 -29.69 9.29
N GLY A 74 -7.00 -29.66 8.38
CA GLY A 74 -8.41 -29.36 8.66
C GLY A 74 -8.71 -27.88 8.85
N HIS A 75 -7.79 -27.00 8.49
CA HIS A 75 -7.97 -25.53 8.54
C HIS A 75 -7.16 -24.86 7.44
N PRO A 76 -7.58 -23.66 6.96
CA PRO A 76 -6.81 -22.87 6.01
C PRO A 76 -5.54 -22.31 6.66
N LEU A 77 -4.74 -21.58 5.87
CA LEU A 77 -3.58 -20.88 6.38
C LEU A 77 -4.01 -19.80 7.38
N GLN A 78 -3.43 -19.82 8.57
CA GLN A 78 -3.78 -18.94 9.68
C GLN A 78 -2.56 -18.13 10.13
N LEU A 79 -2.82 -16.95 10.67
CA LEU A 79 -1.86 -16.13 11.38
C LEU A 79 -2.13 -16.16 12.87
N ALA A 80 -1.10 -16.41 13.68
CA ALA A 80 -1.13 -16.17 15.11
C ALA A 80 -1.11 -14.66 15.37
N VAL A 81 -2.21 -14.11 15.88
CA VAL A 81 -2.32 -12.68 16.14
C VAL A 81 -2.23 -12.36 17.62
N SER A 82 -1.52 -11.30 17.93
CA SER A 82 -1.36 -10.74 19.27
C SER A 82 -0.88 -9.30 19.14
N ARG A 83 -1.09 -8.48 20.15
CA ARG A 83 -0.49 -7.15 20.24
C ARG A 83 1.04 -7.18 20.26
N ASP A 84 1.62 -8.30 20.67
CA ASP A 84 3.08 -8.54 20.71
C ASP A 84 3.70 -8.65 19.31
N MET A 85 2.92 -8.59 18.24
CA MET A 85 3.42 -8.45 16.87
C MET A 85 4.05 -7.07 16.60
N LEU A 86 3.68 -6.05 17.37
CA LEU A 86 4.30 -4.71 17.25
C LEU A 86 5.79 -4.79 17.58
N GLY A 87 6.60 -4.12 16.79
CA GLY A 87 8.05 -4.14 16.92
C GLY A 87 8.74 -5.33 16.24
N ARG A 88 7.98 -6.25 15.63
CA ARG A 88 8.49 -7.51 15.11
C ARG A 88 8.58 -7.53 13.57
N VAL A 89 9.48 -8.38 13.07
CA VAL A 89 9.69 -8.63 11.65
C VAL A 89 9.37 -10.09 11.35
N PHE A 90 8.51 -10.28 10.33
CA PHE A 90 8.01 -11.58 9.90
C PHE A 90 8.36 -11.85 8.44
N ASN A 91 8.49 -13.13 8.08
CA ASN A 91 8.49 -13.54 6.67
C ASN A 91 7.05 -13.50 6.10
N GLY A 92 6.91 -13.78 4.81
CA GLY A 92 5.62 -13.77 4.13
C GLY A 92 4.61 -14.81 4.62
N MET A 93 5.08 -15.80 5.40
CA MET A 93 4.23 -16.82 6.04
C MET A 93 3.89 -16.50 7.50
N GLY A 94 4.21 -15.29 7.98
CA GLY A 94 3.91 -14.87 9.34
C GLY A 94 4.81 -15.46 10.43
N GLN A 95 5.98 -15.97 10.06
CA GLN A 95 6.97 -16.47 11.02
C GLN A 95 7.95 -15.36 11.38
N PRO A 96 8.28 -15.15 12.67
CA PRO A 96 9.28 -14.17 13.08
C PRO A 96 10.65 -14.51 12.49
N ILE A 97 11.32 -13.48 11.94
CA ILE A 97 12.69 -13.60 11.39
C ILE A 97 13.69 -12.64 12.04
N ASP A 98 13.28 -11.93 13.06
CA ASP A 98 14.07 -10.94 13.81
C ASP A 98 14.92 -11.55 14.95
N GLY A 99 14.96 -12.88 15.06
CA GLY A 99 15.65 -13.59 16.13
C GLY A 99 14.90 -13.60 17.49
N GLY A 100 13.72 -12.99 17.54
CA GLY A 100 12.87 -13.02 18.72
C GLY A 100 12.09 -14.34 18.87
N PRO A 101 11.40 -14.53 20.01
CA PRO A 101 10.59 -15.72 20.26
C PRO A 101 9.37 -15.78 19.32
N ALA A 102 8.78 -16.95 19.19
CA ALA A 102 7.47 -17.11 18.54
C ALA A 102 6.43 -16.24 19.25
N ILE A 103 5.45 -15.73 18.47
CA ILE A 103 4.34 -14.97 19.03
C ILE A 103 3.43 -15.89 19.84
N ILE A 104 3.15 -15.49 21.06
CA ILE A 104 2.09 -16.14 21.86
C ILE A 104 0.77 -15.59 21.34
N ALA A 105 0.04 -16.43 20.64
CA ALA A 105 -1.20 -16.03 19.99
C ALA A 105 -2.31 -15.75 21.02
N ASP A 106 -2.98 -14.60 20.89
CA ASP A 106 -4.28 -14.39 21.51
C ASP A 106 -5.34 -15.24 20.78
N GLU A 107 -5.22 -15.31 19.46
CA GLU A 107 -6.01 -16.21 18.62
C GLU A 107 -5.29 -16.52 17.29
N HIS A 108 -5.84 -17.52 16.55
CA HIS A 108 -5.40 -17.83 15.19
C HIS A 108 -6.49 -17.43 14.20
N ARG A 109 -6.16 -16.60 13.22
CA ARG A 109 -7.09 -16.08 12.22
C ARG A 109 -6.78 -16.56 10.83
N ASP A 110 -7.82 -16.95 10.10
CA ASP A 110 -7.73 -17.22 8.67
C ASP A 110 -7.25 -15.96 7.94
N ILE A 111 -6.21 -16.10 7.13
CA ILE A 111 -5.62 -14.97 6.40
C ILE A 111 -6.45 -14.50 5.20
N ASN A 112 -7.36 -15.34 4.70
CA ASN A 112 -8.23 -14.97 3.59
C ASN A 112 -9.11 -13.78 3.97
N GLY A 113 -9.58 -13.72 5.23
CA GLY A 113 -10.40 -12.63 5.71
C GLY A 113 -11.69 -12.45 4.88
N LEU A 114 -12.39 -11.39 5.17
CA LEU A 114 -13.58 -11.00 4.41
C LEU A 114 -13.52 -9.50 4.09
N ALA A 115 -13.99 -9.12 2.91
CA ALA A 115 -14.26 -7.73 2.59
C ALA A 115 -15.24 -7.15 3.64
N MET A 116 -14.96 -5.93 4.08
CA MET A 116 -15.81 -5.28 5.08
C MET A 116 -17.24 -5.10 4.54
N ASN A 117 -18.24 -5.54 5.32
CA ASN A 117 -19.63 -5.37 4.94
C ASN A 117 -19.95 -3.86 4.74
N PRO A 118 -20.47 -3.45 3.57
CA PRO A 118 -20.80 -2.05 3.30
C PRO A 118 -21.74 -1.42 4.34
N ALA A 119 -22.69 -2.19 4.90
CA ALA A 119 -23.62 -1.71 5.92
C ALA A 119 -22.95 -1.46 7.29
N ALA A 120 -21.79 -2.09 7.53
CA ALA A 120 -21.01 -1.89 8.74
C ALA A 120 -19.94 -0.79 8.59
N ARG A 121 -19.79 -0.20 7.39
CA ARG A 121 -18.80 0.85 7.15
C ARG A 121 -19.22 2.17 7.78
N ASN A 122 -18.26 2.83 8.41
CA ASN A 122 -18.40 4.23 8.81
C ASN A 122 -17.71 5.14 7.79
N TYR A 123 -18.21 6.36 7.62
CA TYR A 123 -17.69 7.30 6.64
C TYR A 123 -16.31 7.83 7.06
N PRO A 124 -15.31 7.83 6.15
CA PRO A 124 -14.02 8.49 6.36
C PRO A 124 -14.20 10.02 6.49
N ASN A 125 -13.69 10.62 7.57
CA ASN A 125 -13.86 12.05 7.83
C ASN A 125 -12.75 12.67 8.69
N GLU A 126 -11.68 11.93 9.02
CA GLU A 126 -10.57 12.40 9.85
C GLU A 126 -9.27 12.40 9.05
N PHE A 127 -8.47 13.42 9.26
CA PHE A 127 -7.18 13.60 8.60
C PHE A 127 -6.12 12.65 9.14
N ILE A 128 -5.32 12.07 8.24
CA ILE A 128 -4.07 11.40 8.58
C ILE A 128 -2.93 12.22 7.99
N GLN A 129 -2.06 12.71 8.84
CA GLN A 129 -0.86 13.42 8.44
C GLN A 129 0.21 12.42 8.00
N THR A 130 0.66 12.51 6.77
CA THR A 130 1.78 11.71 6.24
C THR A 130 3.13 12.41 6.42
N GLY A 131 3.11 13.69 6.69
CA GLY A 131 4.31 14.55 6.78
C GLY A 131 4.89 14.95 5.43
N ILE A 132 4.20 14.62 4.32
CA ILE A 132 4.59 14.94 2.95
C ILE A 132 3.66 16.02 2.41
N SER A 133 4.19 17.22 2.15
CA SER A 133 3.37 18.39 1.75
C SER A 133 2.52 18.16 0.51
N SER A 134 3.05 17.50 -0.52
CA SER A 134 2.31 17.20 -1.76
C SER A 134 1.15 16.22 -1.56
N ILE A 135 1.19 15.42 -0.51
CA ILE A 135 0.09 14.52 -0.12
C ILE A 135 -0.84 15.26 0.83
N ASP A 136 -0.36 15.70 1.98
CA ASP A 136 -1.17 16.29 3.05
C ASP A 136 -1.90 17.57 2.60
N GLY A 137 -1.21 18.41 1.83
CA GLY A 137 -1.75 19.70 1.39
C GLY A 137 -2.67 19.63 0.17
N LEU A 138 -2.49 18.67 -0.73
CA LEU A 138 -3.18 18.63 -2.03
C LEU A 138 -4.00 17.37 -2.28
N ASN A 139 -3.56 16.25 -1.75
CA ASN A 139 -4.15 14.93 -1.94
C ASN A 139 -4.41 14.24 -0.60
N THR A 140 -4.94 14.97 0.32
CA THR A 140 -5.14 14.63 1.73
C THR A 140 -5.62 13.21 1.95
N LEU A 141 -4.89 12.46 2.77
CA LEU A 141 -5.24 11.12 3.20
C LEU A 141 -6.24 11.18 4.35
N VAL A 142 -7.30 10.40 4.25
CA VAL A 142 -8.38 10.34 5.22
C VAL A 142 -8.42 8.99 5.91
N ARG A 143 -8.65 8.97 7.21
CA ARG A 143 -8.71 7.76 8.02
C ARG A 143 -9.76 6.76 7.51
N GLY A 144 -9.33 5.56 7.16
CA GLY A 144 -10.17 4.53 6.55
C GLY A 144 -10.18 4.54 5.02
N GLN A 145 -9.41 5.42 4.37
CA GLN A 145 -9.28 5.51 2.91
C GLN A 145 -8.28 4.49 2.37
N LYS A 146 -8.47 4.11 1.11
CA LYS A 146 -7.50 3.40 0.27
C LYS A 146 -6.95 4.38 -0.76
N LEU A 147 -5.70 4.83 -0.59
CA LEU A 147 -5.05 5.80 -1.46
C LEU A 147 -3.74 5.21 -2.03
N PRO A 148 -3.76 4.61 -3.22
CA PRO A 148 -2.58 3.99 -3.79
C PRO A 148 -1.54 5.00 -4.28
N ILE A 149 -0.28 4.56 -4.32
CA ILE A 149 0.83 5.26 -4.98
C ILE A 149 1.19 4.49 -6.25
N PHE A 150 1.06 5.16 -7.38
CA PHE A 150 1.46 4.65 -8.68
C PHE A 150 2.88 5.12 -8.99
N SER A 151 3.81 4.19 -8.92
CA SER A 151 5.23 4.42 -9.19
C SER A 151 5.64 3.88 -10.56
N GLY A 152 6.87 4.12 -10.96
CA GLY A 152 7.55 3.52 -12.10
C GLY A 152 8.83 2.81 -11.66
N SER A 153 9.33 1.90 -12.48
CA SER A 153 10.58 1.20 -12.19
C SER A 153 11.74 2.18 -11.96
N GLY A 154 12.47 2.02 -10.85
CA GLY A 154 13.58 2.88 -10.47
C GLY A 154 13.19 4.24 -9.87
N LEU A 155 11.91 4.52 -9.64
CA LEU A 155 11.48 5.69 -8.88
C LEU A 155 11.55 5.41 -7.36
N PRO A 156 11.72 6.45 -6.51
CA PRO A 156 12.04 6.30 -5.08
C PRO A 156 10.79 5.98 -4.21
N HIS A 157 9.94 5.05 -4.65
CA HIS A 157 8.73 4.70 -3.90
C HIS A 157 9.03 3.98 -2.57
N ALA A 158 10.15 3.23 -2.50
CA ALA A 158 10.55 2.57 -1.25
C ALA A 158 10.92 3.60 -0.17
N GLN A 159 11.69 4.64 -0.55
CA GLN A 159 12.05 5.74 0.35
C GLN A 159 10.81 6.52 0.80
N LEU A 160 9.90 6.81 -0.12
CA LEU A 160 8.63 7.48 0.20
C LEU A 160 7.77 6.64 1.14
N ALA A 161 7.65 5.34 0.89
CA ALA A 161 6.93 4.40 1.76
C ALA A 161 7.50 4.36 3.18
N ALA A 162 8.83 4.26 3.29
CA ALA A 162 9.52 4.27 4.58
C ALA A 162 9.34 5.60 5.32
N GLN A 163 9.42 6.73 4.60
CA GLN A 163 9.19 8.07 5.16
C GLN A 163 7.77 8.21 5.70
N ILE A 164 6.75 7.80 4.94
CA ILE A 164 5.35 7.83 5.40
C ILE A 164 5.16 6.91 6.62
N ALA A 165 5.65 5.67 6.58
CA ALA A 165 5.54 4.73 7.71
C ALA A 165 6.16 5.27 8.99
N ARG A 166 7.32 5.94 8.87
CA ARG A 166 8.05 6.52 10.00
C ARG A 166 7.28 7.68 10.64
N GLN A 167 6.67 8.55 9.86
CA GLN A 167 6.19 9.85 10.34
C GLN A 167 4.67 10.02 10.32
N ALA A 168 3.92 9.09 9.72
CA ALA A 168 2.46 9.17 9.68
C ALA A 168 1.84 9.14 11.08
N LYS A 169 0.79 9.98 11.26
CA LYS A 169 0.06 10.08 12.53
C LYS A 169 -1.35 10.63 12.34
N VAL A 170 -2.20 10.38 13.33
CA VAL A 170 -3.45 11.10 13.54
C VAL A 170 -3.21 12.31 14.45
N LEU A 171 -3.97 13.39 14.29
CA LEU A 171 -3.74 14.61 15.09
C LEU A 171 -4.20 14.48 16.54
N ASP A 172 -5.21 13.64 16.82
CA ASP A 172 -5.89 13.58 18.12
C ASP A 172 -5.33 12.54 19.11
N GLY A 173 -4.21 11.87 18.80
CA GLY A 173 -3.60 10.94 19.75
C GLY A 173 -2.57 9.98 19.13
N GLU A 174 -1.32 10.18 19.47
CA GLU A 174 -0.21 9.34 18.99
C GLU A 174 -0.19 7.94 19.61
N SER A 175 -0.79 7.75 20.78
CA SER A 175 -0.64 6.52 21.60
C SER A 175 -1.37 5.29 21.03
N ASN A 176 -2.24 5.46 20.05
CA ASN A 176 -3.06 4.36 19.49
C ASN A 176 -2.91 4.21 17.97
N PHE A 177 -1.78 4.63 17.42
CA PHE A 177 -1.46 4.53 16.00
C PHE A 177 -0.42 3.44 15.75
N ALA A 178 -0.67 2.57 14.77
CA ALA A 178 0.25 1.53 14.35
C ALA A 178 0.41 1.50 12.83
N VAL A 179 1.52 0.94 12.38
CA VAL A 179 1.79 0.68 10.96
C VAL A 179 1.90 -0.83 10.75
N VAL A 180 1.23 -1.34 9.73
CA VAL A 180 1.49 -2.69 9.23
C VAL A 180 2.08 -2.53 7.83
N PHE A 181 3.32 -2.96 7.68
CA PHE A 181 4.07 -2.81 6.44
C PHE A 181 4.33 -4.17 5.82
N ALA A 182 3.92 -4.37 4.58
CA ALA A 182 4.20 -5.58 3.82
C ALA A 182 5.06 -5.25 2.60
N ALA A 183 6.28 -5.76 2.61
CA ALA A 183 7.21 -5.69 1.49
C ALA A 183 7.11 -7.00 0.69
N ILE A 184 6.65 -6.92 -0.56
CA ILE A 184 6.17 -8.04 -1.36
C ILE A 184 7.09 -8.22 -2.58
N GLY A 185 7.83 -9.33 -2.64
CA GLY A 185 8.70 -9.66 -3.77
C GLY A 185 9.85 -8.66 -3.97
N ILE A 186 10.38 -8.13 -2.88
CA ILE A 186 11.46 -7.14 -2.89
C ILE A 186 12.83 -7.79 -2.92
N THR A 187 13.87 -7.00 -3.22
CA THR A 187 15.25 -7.47 -3.12
C THR A 187 15.69 -7.58 -1.66
N PHE A 188 16.77 -8.31 -1.42
CA PHE A 188 17.36 -8.40 -0.08
C PHE A 188 17.81 -7.02 0.43
N GLU A 189 18.39 -6.21 -0.45
CA GLU A 189 18.85 -4.85 -0.13
C GLU A 189 17.70 -3.93 0.29
N GLU A 190 16.56 -4.02 -0.38
CA GLU A 190 15.35 -3.26 -0.01
C GLU A 190 14.78 -3.75 1.34
N SER A 191 14.80 -5.05 1.60
CA SER A 191 14.39 -5.61 2.90
C SER A 191 15.27 -5.08 4.04
N GLU A 192 16.59 -5.14 3.86
CA GLU A 192 17.53 -4.59 4.83
C GLU A 192 17.35 -3.07 5.01
N PHE A 193 17.09 -2.34 3.92
CA PHE A 193 16.78 -0.91 3.99
C PHE A 193 15.59 -0.64 4.92
N PHE A 194 14.46 -1.32 4.74
CA PHE A 194 13.27 -1.09 5.59
C PHE A 194 13.54 -1.45 7.05
N VAL A 195 14.16 -2.60 7.32
CA VAL A 195 14.46 -3.05 8.68
C VAL A 195 15.39 -2.06 9.38
N ASN A 196 16.46 -1.65 8.71
CA ASN A 196 17.45 -0.74 9.28
C ASN A 196 16.87 0.67 9.47
N GLU A 197 16.09 1.16 8.52
CA GLU A 197 15.47 2.48 8.60
C GLU A 197 14.45 2.56 9.76
N PHE A 198 13.61 1.54 9.92
CA PHE A 198 12.64 1.53 11.02
C PHE A 198 13.31 1.35 12.39
N LYS A 199 14.38 0.56 12.48
CA LYS A 199 15.18 0.45 13.71
C LYS A 199 15.93 1.74 14.04
N ARG A 200 16.56 2.36 13.05
CA ARG A 200 17.33 3.61 13.21
C ARG A 200 16.46 4.74 13.73
N THR A 201 15.22 4.82 13.26
CA THR A 201 14.29 5.90 13.59
C THR A 201 13.38 5.62 14.77
N GLY A 202 13.39 4.40 15.31
CA GLY A 202 12.46 3.96 16.35
C GLY A 202 11.04 3.67 15.85
N ALA A 203 10.78 3.83 14.54
CA ALA A 203 9.46 3.54 13.96
C ALA A 203 9.10 2.05 14.07
N ILE A 204 10.08 1.18 14.24
CA ILE A 204 9.84 -0.26 14.40
C ILE A 204 8.92 -0.55 15.59
N ASP A 205 8.97 0.18 16.70
CA ASP A 205 8.22 -0.10 17.92
C ASP A 205 6.69 -0.05 17.73
N ARG A 206 6.23 0.69 16.72
CA ARG A 206 4.81 0.78 16.34
C ARG A 206 4.50 0.09 15.01
N THR A 207 5.44 -0.67 14.47
CA THR A 207 5.33 -1.30 13.15
C THR A 207 5.32 -2.82 13.28
N VAL A 208 4.44 -3.46 12.51
CA VAL A 208 4.51 -4.89 12.18
C VAL A 208 5.02 -4.98 10.76
N LEU A 209 6.20 -5.56 10.56
CA LEU A 209 6.84 -5.67 9.25
C LEU A 209 6.78 -7.10 8.73
N PHE A 210 6.15 -7.29 7.57
CA PHE A 210 6.20 -8.54 6.80
C PHE A 210 7.10 -8.35 5.59
N THR A 211 8.02 -9.29 5.38
CA THR A 211 8.94 -9.26 4.22
C THR A 211 8.86 -10.55 3.44
N ASN A 212 8.69 -10.44 2.14
CA ASN A 212 8.79 -11.52 1.17
C ASN A 212 9.83 -11.10 0.12
N LEU A 213 10.84 -11.92 -0.05
CA LEU A 213 11.93 -11.63 -0.99
C LEU A 213 11.58 -12.10 -2.42
N ALA A 214 12.29 -11.54 -3.38
CA ALA A 214 12.09 -11.86 -4.80
C ALA A 214 12.35 -13.34 -5.14
N ASN A 215 13.23 -14.00 -4.37
CA ASN A 215 13.54 -15.42 -4.51
C ASN A 215 12.64 -16.35 -3.69
N ASP A 216 11.73 -15.80 -2.86
CA ASP A 216 10.76 -16.60 -2.14
C ASP A 216 9.66 -17.13 -3.08
N PRO A 217 9.00 -18.25 -2.74
CA PRO A 217 7.95 -18.84 -3.55
C PRO A 217 6.78 -17.91 -3.85
N ALA A 218 6.20 -18.00 -5.06
CA ALA A 218 5.06 -17.20 -5.47
C ALA A 218 3.84 -17.34 -4.52
N VAL A 219 3.66 -18.50 -3.92
CA VAL A 219 2.56 -18.75 -2.96
C VAL A 219 2.74 -17.94 -1.68
N GLU A 220 3.96 -17.85 -1.18
CA GLU A 220 4.30 -17.01 -0.04
C GLU A 220 4.06 -15.53 -0.36
N ARG A 221 4.43 -15.10 -1.58
CA ARG A 221 4.17 -13.75 -2.07
C ARG A 221 2.70 -13.39 -2.08
N ILE A 222 1.82 -14.33 -2.46
CA ILE A 222 0.37 -14.17 -2.42
C ILE A 222 -0.16 -14.12 -0.98
N ALA A 223 0.44 -14.88 -0.05
CA ALA A 223 0.04 -14.89 1.35
C ALA A 223 0.43 -13.61 2.09
N THR A 224 1.56 -13.00 1.76
CA THR A 224 2.16 -11.86 2.48
C THR A 224 1.18 -10.69 2.73
N PRO A 225 0.50 -10.10 1.73
CA PRO A 225 -0.42 -9.00 1.99
C PRO A 225 -1.65 -9.45 2.79
N ARG A 226 -2.06 -10.71 2.67
CA ARG A 226 -3.17 -11.27 3.45
C ARG A 226 -2.80 -11.45 4.91
N MET A 227 -1.56 -11.88 5.21
CA MET A 227 -0.98 -11.91 6.57
C MET A 227 -0.98 -10.51 7.18
N ALA A 228 -0.48 -9.52 6.44
CA ALA A 228 -0.43 -8.13 6.88
C ALA A 228 -1.84 -7.58 7.20
N LEU A 229 -2.81 -7.82 6.34
CA LEU A 229 -4.18 -7.37 6.55
C LEU A 229 -4.84 -8.07 7.73
N THR A 230 -4.56 -9.34 7.96
CA THR A 230 -5.07 -10.08 9.13
C THR A 230 -4.51 -9.52 10.44
N ALA A 231 -3.21 -9.19 10.48
CA ALA A 231 -2.61 -8.49 11.61
C ALA A 231 -3.23 -7.10 11.82
N ALA A 232 -3.44 -6.36 10.73
CA ALA A 232 -4.06 -5.04 10.77
C ALA A 232 -5.50 -5.07 11.29
N GLU A 233 -6.30 -6.04 10.86
CA GLU A 233 -7.69 -6.23 11.34
C GLU A 233 -7.74 -6.50 12.84
N TYR A 234 -6.86 -7.36 13.35
CA TYR A 234 -6.77 -7.63 14.78
C TYR A 234 -6.39 -6.37 15.56
N LEU A 235 -5.32 -5.67 15.16
CA LEU A 235 -4.89 -4.44 15.83
C LEU A 235 -5.95 -3.34 15.76
N ALA A 236 -6.64 -3.19 14.63
CA ALA A 236 -7.66 -2.17 14.46
C ALA A 236 -8.95 -2.48 15.19
N PHE A 237 -9.52 -3.67 14.97
CA PHE A 237 -10.92 -3.94 15.38
C PHE A 237 -11.05 -4.67 16.71
N ASP A 238 -9.98 -5.24 17.24
CA ASP A 238 -9.97 -5.88 18.56
C ASP A 238 -9.13 -5.11 19.57
N CYS A 239 -7.98 -4.53 19.13
CA CYS A 239 -7.18 -3.68 19.99
C CYS A 239 -7.56 -2.18 19.91
N GLY A 240 -8.49 -1.78 19.03
CA GLY A 240 -8.97 -0.40 18.88
C GLY A 240 -7.94 0.57 18.31
N MET A 241 -6.93 0.12 17.57
CA MET A 241 -5.86 0.95 17.06
C MET A 241 -6.19 1.58 15.69
N HIS A 242 -5.59 2.73 15.40
CA HIS A 242 -5.60 3.30 14.06
C HIS A 242 -4.41 2.74 13.28
N VAL A 243 -4.69 1.87 12.33
CA VAL A 243 -3.66 1.14 11.59
C VAL A 243 -3.51 1.70 10.19
N LEU A 244 -2.29 2.12 9.85
CA LEU A 244 -1.89 2.42 8.48
C LEU A 244 -1.25 1.17 7.88
N VAL A 245 -1.86 0.63 6.84
CA VAL A 245 -1.33 -0.51 6.08
C VAL A 245 -0.63 0.00 4.83
N ILE A 246 0.63 -0.37 4.65
CA ILE A 246 1.41 -0.09 3.43
C ILE A 246 1.76 -1.43 2.79
N LEU A 247 1.34 -1.61 1.54
CA LEU A 247 1.60 -2.81 0.75
C LEU A 247 2.48 -2.43 -0.46
N THR A 248 3.71 -2.90 -0.51
CA THR A 248 4.66 -2.62 -1.59
C THR A 248 5.45 -3.88 -1.97
N ASP A 249 5.44 -4.41 -3.18
CA ASP A 249 4.82 -3.88 -4.41
C ASP A 249 3.65 -4.77 -4.85
N ILE A 250 2.51 -4.14 -5.12
CA ILE A 250 1.30 -4.85 -5.58
C ILE A 250 1.52 -5.45 -6.99
N THR A 251 2.42 -4.87 -7.79
CA THR A 251 2.77 -5.45 -9.09
C THR A 251 3.40 -6.82 -8.92
N ASN A 252 4.31 -6.98 -7.95
CA ASN A 252 4.92 -8.28 -7.64
C ASN A 252 3.89 -9.31 -7.15
N TYR A 253 2.89 -8.84 -6.39
CA TYR A 253 1.76 -9.68 -5.99
C TYR A 253 0.96 -10.18 -7.21
N ALA A 254 0.61 -9.28 -8.13
CA ALA A 254 -0.15 -9.63 -9.33
C ALA A 254 0.66 -10.55 -10.27
N GLU A 255 1.98 -10.37 -10.36
CA GLU A 255 2.87 -11.28 -11.09
C GLU A 255 2.88 -12.70 -10.48
N ALA A 256 2.86 -12.82 -9.16
CA ALA A 256 2.73 -14.11 -8.50
C ALA A 256 1.38 -14.79 -8.81
N LEU A 257 0.28 -14.03 -8.84
CA LEU A 257 -1.02 -14.56 -9.29
C LEU A 257 -0.96 -15.04 -10.76
N ARG A 258 -0.31 -14.29 -11.64
CA ARG A 258 -0.12 -14.69 -13.05
C ARG A 258 0.67 -15.99 -13.18
N GLU A 259 1.76 -16.13 -12.42
CA GLU A 259 2.59 -17.34 -12.39
C GLU A 259 1.77 -18.55 -11.95
N ILE A 260 1.01 -18.43 -10.86
CA ILE A 260 0.18 -19.53 -10.33
C ILE A 260 -0.95 -19.89 -11.31
N SER A 261 -1.62 -18.88 -11.87
CA SER A 261 -2.68 -19.09 -12.88
C SER A 261 -2.15 -19.82 -14.13
N ALA A 262 -0.96 -19.44 -14.59
CA ALA A 262 -0.30 -20.13 -15.71
C ALA A 262 0.06 -21.59 -15.36
N ALA A 263 0.56 -21.84 -14.14
CA ALA A 263 0.86 -23.20 -13.68
C ALA A 263 -0.40 -24.09 -13.62
N LYS A 264 -1.55 -23.52 -13.25
CA LYS A 264 -2.86 -24.17 -13.26
C LYS A 264 -3.45 -24.35 -14.67
N LYS A 265 -2.83 -23.76 -15.71
CA LYS A 265 -3.35 -23.73 -17.08
C LYS A 265 -4.74 -23.06 -17.18
N GLU A 266 -5.01 -22.08 -16.35
CA GLU A 266 -6.22 -21.26 -16.41
C GLU A 266 -6.23 -20.43 -17.70
N VAL A 267 -7.42 -20.10 -18.20
CA VAL A 267 -7.56 -19.24 -19.38
C VAL A 267 -7.08 -17.82 -19.01
N PRO A 268 -6.05 -17.30 -19.69
CA PRO A 268 -5.51 -16.00 -19.34
C PRO A 268 -6.48 -14.87 -19.73
N GLY A 269 -6.58 -13.87 -18.85
CA GLY A 269 -7.24 -12.61 -19.14
C GLY A 269 -6.30 -11.60 -19.81
N ARG A 270 -6.60 -10.31 -19.64
CA ARG A 270 -5.83 -9.21 -20.22
C ARG A 270 -4.36 -9.26 -19.77
N ARG A 271 -3.41 -9.18 -20.71
CA ARG A 271 -1.95 -9.26 -20.51
C ARG A 271 -1.49 -10.52 -19.76
N GLY A 272 -2.24 -11.62 -19.82
CA GLY A 272 -1.87 -12.88 -19.20
C GLY A 272 -2.19 -12.99 -17.70
N TYR A 273 -2.80 -11.98 -17.08
CA TYR A 273 -3.27 -12.07 -15.71
C TYR A 273 -4.51 -12.94 -15.59
N PRO A 274 -4.78 -13.55 -14.42
CA PRO A 274 -5.99 -14.34 -14.23
C PRO A 274 -7.25 -13.47 -14.38
N GLY A 275 -8.33 -14.04 -14.92
CA GLY A 275 -9.59 -13.34 -15.11
C GLY A 275 -10.20 -12.80 -13.80
N TYR A 276 -9.83 -13.37 -12.65
CA TYR A 276 -10.29 -12.95 -11.32
C TYR A 276 -9.39 -11.90 -10.65
N LEU A 277 -8.40 -11.31 -11.34
CA LEU A 277 -7.49 -10.31 -10.74
C LEU A 277 -8.25 -9.16 -10.09
N TYR A 278 -9.31 -8.65 -10.74
CA TYR A 278 -10.14 -7.57 -10.16
C TYR A 278 -10.77 -7.98 -8.83
N THR A 279 -11.44 -9.12 -8.80
CA THR A 279 -12.12 -9.62 -7.60
C THR A 279 -11.13 -9.92 -6.48
N ASP A 280 -9.97 -10.45 -6.81
CA ASP A 280 -8.92 -10.75 -5.84
C ASP A 280 -8.36 -9.48 -5.19
N LEU A 281 -7.99 -8.47 -6.00
CA LEU A 281 -7.57 -7.16 -5.50
C LEU A 281 -8.67 -6.46 -4.71
N ALA A 282 -9.92 -6.52 -5.19
CA ALA A 282 -11.06 -5.91 -4.49
C ALA A 282 -11.28 -6.56 -3.11
N THR A 283 -11.24 -7.89 -3.02
CA THR A 283 -11.39 -8.60 -1.75
C THR A 283 -10.31 -8.20 -0.74
N MET A 284 -9.09 -7.98 -1.20
CA MET A 284 -7.97 -7.56 -0.37
C MET A 284 -8.11 -6.08 0.05
N TYR A 285 -8.35 -5.16 -0.90
CA TYR A 285 -8.46 -3.73 -0.61
C TYR A 285 -9.69 -3.37 0.22
N GLU A 286 -10.80 -4.08 0.03
CA GLU A 286 -12.05 -3.84 0.76
C GLU A 286 -12.02 -4.32 2.23
N ARG A 287 -10.90 -4.88 2.68
CA ARG A 287 -10.63 -5.12 4.12
C ARG A 287 -10.29 -3.84 4.87
N ALA A 288 -9.86 -2.78 4.17
CA ALA A 288 -9.60 -1.47 4.77
C ALA A 288 -10.90 -0.68 5.00
N GLY A 289 -10.88 0.20 6.01
CA GLY A 289 -11.99 1.09 6.31
C GLY A 289 -12.17 1.34 7.81
N ARG A 290 -13.33 1.91 8.14
CA ARG A 290 -13.83 2.10 9.51
C ARG A 290 -15.11 1.31 9.71
N GLN A 291 -15.30 0.71 10.89
CA GLN A 291 -16.52 -0.01 11.25
C GLN A 291 -17.36 0.77 12.25
N VAL A 292 -18.68 0.73 12.07
CA VAL A 292 -19.63 1.25 13.04
C VAL A 292 -19.47 0.52 14.36
N GLY A 293 -19.35 1.26 15.47
CA GLY A 293 -19.19 0.68 16.82
C GLY A 293 -17.78 0.17 17.15
N LYS A 294 -16.79 0.44 16.28
CA LYS A 294 -15.37 0.17 16.55
C LYS A 294 -14.58 1.47 16.51
N ASP A 295 -13.69 1.67 17.47
CA ASP A 295 -12.84 2.88 17.53
C ASP A 295 -11.68 2.82 16.54
N GLY A 296 -11.16 1.64 16.29
CA GLY A 296 -10.05 1.41 15.37
C GLY A 296 -10.43 1.58 13.90
N SER A 297 -9.40 1.68 13.07
CA SER A 297 -9.55 1.85 11.62
C SER A 297 -8.37 1.26 10.87
N ILE A 298 -8.59 0.91 9.59
CA ILE A 298 -7.54 0.53 8.65
C ILE A 298 -7.55 1.53 7.51
N THR A 299 -6.46 2.28 7.38
CA THR A 299 -6.16 3.13 6.22
C THR A 299 -5.10 2.42 5.40
N MET A 300 -5.22 2.41 4.08
CA MET A 300 -4.35 1.61 3.23
C MET A 300 -3.68 2.45 2.15
N ILE A 301 -2.38 2.25 2.00
CA ILE A 301 -1.58 2.79 0.89
C ILE A 301 -1.00 1.59 0.11
N PRO A 302 -1.71 1.08 -0.90
CA PRO A 302 -1.13 0.14 -1.85
C PRO A 302 -0.14 0.87 -2.74
N ILE A 303 1.08 0.36 -2.87
CA ILE A 303 2.09 0.90 -3.78
C ILE A 303 2.29 -0.11 -4.90
N LEU A 304 2.27 0.38 -6.13
CA LEU A 304 2.47 -0.44 -7.32
C LEU A 304 3.46 0.21 -8.29
N THR A 305 4.20 -0.60 -9.00
CA THR A 305 5.08 -0.17 -10.09
C THR A 305 4.35 -0.39 -11.42
N MET A 306 4.13 0.70 -12.16
CA MET A 306 3.52 0.63 -13.48
C MET A 306 4.55 0.10 -14.49
N PRO A 307 4.32 -1.05 -15.14
CA PRO A 307 5.17 -1.47 -16.25
C PRO A 307 5.16 -0.42 -17.36
N GLU A 308 6.36 -0.03 -17.83
CA GLU A 308 6.53 0.99 -18.89
C GLU A 308 5.93 2.37 -18.57
N ASP A 309 5.71 2.69 -17.29
CA ASP A 309 4.99 3.88 -16.81
C ASP A 309 3.55 3.98 -17.37
N ASP A 310 2.97 2.84 -17.80
CA ASP A 310 1.64 2.74 -18.43
C ASP A 310 0.52 2.67 -17.38
N LYS A 311 -0.22 3.77 -17.21
CA LYS A 311 -1.38 3.86 -16.32
C LYS A 311 -2.56 2.98 -16.77
N THR A 312 -2.59 2.56 -18.04
CA THR A 312 -3.64 1.70 -18.60
C THR A 312 -3.36 0.22 -18.46
N HIS A 313 -2.20 -0.12 -17.87
CA HIS A 313 -1.86 -1.50 -17.52
C HIS A 313 -2.90 -2.06 -16.52
N PRO A 314 -3.26 -3.37 -16.58
CA PRO A 314 -4.31 -3.94 -15.72
C PRO A 314 -4.16 -3.64 -14.23
N ILE A 315 -2.95 -3.63 -13.70
CA ILE A 315 -2.71 -3.46 -12.25
C ILE A 315 -3.07 -2.03 -11.79
N PRO A 316 -2.52 -0.93 -12.35
CA PRO A 316 -2.93 0.41 -11.96
C PRO A 316 -4.37 0.71 -12.35
N ASP A 317 -4.85 0.25 -13.51
CA ASP A 317 -6.21 0.45 -14.00
C ASP A 317 -7.23 -0.11 -13.00
N LEU A 318 -7.12 -1.39 -12.64
CA LEU A 318 -8.01 -2.04 -11.68
C LEU A 318 -7.89 -1.46 -10.26
N THR A 319 -6.68 -1.16 -9.81
CA THR A 319 -6.45 -0.53 -8.50
C THR A 319 -7.14 0.83 -8.42
N GLY A 320 -7.05 1.65 -9.48
CA GLY A 320 -7.71 2.96 -9.56
C GLY A 320 -9.24 2.89 -9.52
N TYR A 321 -9.85 1.81 -10.02
CA TYR A 321 -11.30 1.59 -9.93
C TYR A 321 -11.76 1.20 -8.52
N ILE A 322 -10.96 0.40 -7.81
CA ILE A 322 -11.34 -0.12 -6.49
C ILE A 322 -11.11 0.92 -5.38
N THR A 323 -10.11 1.77 -5.54
CA THR A 323 -9.64 2.70 -4.49
C THR A 323 -10.21 4.11 -4.62
N GLU A 324 -9.99 4.96 -3.63
CA GLU A 324 -10.55 6.31 -3.59
C GLU A 324 -9.54 7.38 -4.07
N GLY A 325 -8.81 7.10 -5.12
CA GLY A 325 -7.88 8.03 -5.75
C GLY A 325 -6.55 7.38 -6.12
N GLN A 326 -5.53 8.19 -6.40
CA GLN A 326 -4.16 7.76 -6.63
C GLN A 326 -3.18 8.92 -6.48
N ILE A 327 -1.99 8.62 -5.97
CA ILE A 327 -0.81 9.48 -6.01
C ILE A 327 0.10 8.96 -7.12
N ILE A 328 0.54 9.81 -8.02
CA ILE A 328 1.36 9.42 -9.17
C ILE A 328 2.77 9.99 -9.02
N LEU A 329 3.78 9.12 -9.12
CA LEU A 329 5.17 9.53 -9.18
C LEU A 329 5.61 9.74 -10.63
N SER A 330 6.29 10.85 -10.89
CA SER A 330 6.72 11.27 -12.22
C SER A 330 8.22 11.03 -12.43
N ARG A 331 8.54 10.31 -13.49
CA ARG A 331 9.93 10.12 -13.93
C ARG A 331 10.57 11.44 -14.40
N GLU A 332 9.79 12.33 -14.99
CA GLU A 332 10.26 13.65 -15.42
C GLU A 332 10.68 14.51 -14.22
N LEU A 333 9.83 14.61 -13.19
CA LEU A 333 10.13 15.33 -11.95
C LEU A 333 11.38 14.74 -11.27
N TYR A 334 11.47 13.42 -11.21
CA TYR A 334 12.62 12.74 -10.61
C TYR A 334 13.94 13.07 -11.34
N ARG A 335 13.92 13.04 -12.68
CA ARG A 335 15.09 13.43 -13.48
C ARG A 335 15.50 14.89 -13.29
N ARG A 336 14.57 15.76 -12.93
CA ARG A 336 14.84 17.17 -12.60
C ARG A 336 15.26 17.39 -11.15
N GLY A 337 15.42 16.30 -10.37
CA GLY A 337 15.90 16.37 -8.98
C GLY A 337 14.79 16.70 -7.96
N VAL A 338 13.53 16.62 -8.35
CA VAL A 338 12.39 16.76 -7.40
C VAL A 338 12.17 15.44 -6.68
N ASN A 339 12.25 15.45 -5.37
CA ASN A 339 12.07 14.24 -4.55
C ASN A 339 11.32 14.57 -3.25
N PRO A 340 10.21 13.84 -2.89
CA PRO A 340 9.56 12.82 -3.70
C PRO A 340 8.96 13.39 -5.00
N PRO A 341 9.04 12.67 -6.12
CA PRO A 341 8.63 13.20 -7.43
C PRO A 341 7.10 13.05 -7.63
N VAL A 342 6.31 13.59 -6.71
CA VAL A 342 4.85 13.52 -6.78
C VAL A 342 4.33 14.47 -7.85
N ASP A 343 3.71 13.90 -8.88
CA ASP A 343 3.00 14.68 -9.89
C ASP A 343 1.59 15.02 -9.39
N VAL A 344 1.42 16.23 -8.91
CA VAL A 344 0.20 16.65 -8.24
C VAL A 344 -0.99 16.84 -9.19
N LEU A 345 -0.76 17.11 -10.49
CA LEU A 345 -1.84 17.37 -11.44
C LEU A 345 -2.67 16.12 -11.77
N PRO A 346 -2.06 14.95 -12.10
CA PRO A 346 -2.80 13.72 -12.32
C PRO A 346 -3.11 12.97 -11.02
N SER A 347 -2.57 13.39 -9.88
CA SER A 347 -2.87 12.80 -8.58
C SER A 347 -4.23 13.28 -8.07
N LEU A 348 -4.95 12.39 -7.38
CA LEU A 348 -6.28 12.68 -6.86
C LEU A 348 -6.55 11.89 -5.59
N SER A 349 -7.02 12.56 -4.55
CA SER A 349 -7.72 11.93 -3.43
C SER A 349 -9.20 12.32 -3.49
N ARG A 350 -10.09 11.33 -3.72
CA ARG A 350 -11.54 11.58 -3.85
C ARG A 350 -12.19 11.97 -2.52
N LEU A 351 -11.53 11.69 -1.40
CA LEU A 351 -12.03 11.98 -0.06
C LEU A 351 -11.35 13.17 0.60
N LYS A 352 -10.46 13.88 -0.08
CA LYS A 352 -9.67 14.99 0.47
C LYS A 352 -10.50 16.02 1.23
N ASP A 353 -11.65 16.41 0.67
CA ASP A 353 -12.53 17.42 1.29
C ASP A 353 -13.19 16.94 2.60
N LYS A 354 -13.20 15.62 2.84
CA LYS A 354 -13.73 15.04 4.09
C LYS A 354 -12.73 15.13 5.24
N GLY A 355 -11.45 15.22 4.94
CA GLY A 355 -10.36 15.30 5.91
C GLY A 355 -9.85 16.73 6.17
N THR A 356 -10.39 17.76 5.51
CA THR A 356 -9.88 19.14 5.57
C THR A 356 -10.85 20.10 6.23
N GLY A 357 -10.34 21.23 6.71
CA GLY A 357 -11.13 22.33 7.27
C GLY A 357 -11.08 22.43 8.79
N GLU A 358 -11.93 23.30 9.32
CA GLU A 358 -12.03 23.58 10.76
C GLU A 358 -12.32 22.31 11.57
N GLY A 359 -11.61 22.14 12.67
CA GLY A 359 -11.70 20.96 13.54
C GLY A 359 -11.00 19.70 13.03
N LYS A 360 -10.36 19.74 11.85
CA LYS A 360 -9.62 18.60 11.24
C LYS A 360 -8.19 19.00 10.88
N THR A 361 -8.04 20.07 10.13
CA THR A 361 -6.75 20.68 9.75
C THR A 361 -6.77 22.16 10.10
N ARG A 362 -6.87 23.03 9.11
CA ARG A 362 -7.02 24.48 9.28
C ARG A 362 -8.13 24.99 8.35
N GLU A 363 -8.84 26.05 8.75
CA GLU A 363 -10.01 26.58 8.03
C GLU A 363 -9.74 26.99 6.58
N ASP A 364 -8.50 27.41 6.27
CA ASP A 364 -8.07 27.84 4.94
C ASP A 364 -7.64 26.68 4.03
N HIS A 365 -7.49 25.46 4.57
CA HIS A 365 -6.87 24.34 3.84
C HIS A 365 -7.52 24.08 2.48
N SER A 366 -8.84 23.94 2.41
CA SER A 366 -9.53 23.64 1.15
C SER A 366 -9.34 24.76 0.10
N GLY A 367 -9.42 26.02 0.52
CA GLY A 367 -9.18 27.18 -0.36
C GLY A 367 -7.75 27.22 -0.86
N THR A 368 -6.79 27.09 0.05
CA THR A 368 -5.35 27.09 -0.26
C THR A 368 -4.98 25.96 -1.20
N MET A 369 -5.45 24.74 -0.93
CA MET A 369 -5.27 23.57 -1.79
C MET A 369 -5.75 23.83 -3.23
N ASN A 370 -6.98 24.31 -3.39
CA ASN A 370 -7.56 24.56 -4.71
C ASN A 370 -6.84 25.70 -5.45
N GLN A 371 -6.34 26.69 -4.73
CA GLN A 371 -5.58 27.81 -5.32
C GLN A 371 -4.18 27.35 -5.76
N LEU A 372 -3.46 26.62 -4.90
CA LEU A 372 -2.14 26.06 -5.24
C LEU A 372 -2.20 25.15 -6.47
N PHE A 373 -3.20 24.25 -6.50
CA PHE A 373 -3.41 23.36 -7.64
C PHE A 373 -3.65 24.13 -8.94
N ALA A 374 -4.56 25.12 -8.92
CA ALA A 374 -4.87 25.91 -10.10
C ALA A 374 -3.68 26.78 -10.54
N ALA A 375 -2.97 27.40 -9.60
CA ALA A 375 -1.79 28.20 -9.91
C ALA A 375 -0.66 27.36 -10.52
N TYR A 376 -0.45 26.15 -10.01
CA TYR A 376 0.54 25.22 -10.55
C TYR A 376 0.17 24.75 -11.96
N ALA A 377 -1.11 24.42 -12.21
CA ALA A 377 -1.58 24.05 -13.55
C ALA A 377 -1.34 25.18 -14.57
N THR A 378 -1.77 26.39 -14.24
CA THR A 378 -1.53 27.59 -15.09
C THR A 378 -0.04 27.83 -15.31
N GLY A 379 0.79 27.69 -14.26
CA GLY A 379 2.23 27.87 -14.37
C GLY A 379 2.91 26.83 -15.28
N LYS A 380 2.45 25.59 -15.27
CA LYS A 380 2.92 24.53 -16.17
C LYS A 380 2.56 24.86 -17.63
N GLU A 381 1.32 25.25 -17.90
CA GLU A 381 0.87 25.67 -19.23
C GLU A 381 1.69 26.85 -19.75
N ASN A 382 1.93 27.86 -18.91
CA ASN A 382 2.74 29.02 -19.29
C ASN A 382 4.20 28.66 -19.57
N LYS A 383 4.78 27.72 -18.84
CA LYS A 383 6.14 27.20 -19.13
C LYS A 383 6.21 26.47 -20.46
N GLU A 384 5.19 25.70 -20.82
CA GLU A 384 5.09 25.05 -22.13
C GLU A 384 4.99 26.10 -23.25
N LEU A 385 4.13 27.10 -23.09
CA LEU A 385 4.03 28.23 -24.02
C LEU A 385 5.35 29.00 -24.16
N MET A 386 6.01 29.28 -23.04
CA MET A 386 7.32 29.93 -23.03
C MET A 386 8.38 29.15 -23.81
N SER A 387 8.35 27.82 -23.73
CA SER A 387 9.29 26.95 -24.46
C SER A 387 9.05 26.97 -25.97
N ILE A 388 7.84 27.24 -26.43
CA ILE A 388 7.46 27.23 -27.86
C ILE A 388 7.56 28.63 -28.46
N LEU A 389 7.04 29.65 -27.78
CA LEU A 389 6.87 31.00 -28.29
C LEU A 389 7.92 31.99 -27.81
N GLY A 390 8.70 31.60 -26.79
CA GLY A 390 9.65 32.48 -26.11
C GLY A 390 9.02 33.35 -25.02
N GLU A 391 9.85 33.82 -24.09
CA GLU A 391 9.44 34.63 -22.93
C GLU A 391 8.72 35.93 -23.31
N ALA A 392 9.11 36.55 -24.40
CA ALA A 392 8.53 37.81 -24.88
C ALA A 392 7.05 37.70 -25.31
N ALA A 393 6.52 36.47 -25.49
CA ALA A 393 5.12 36.24 -25.85
C ALA A 393 4.20 36.19 -24.65
N LEU A 394 4.73 36.16 -23.43
CA LEU A 394 3.98 36.03 -22.19
C LEU A 394 3.73 37.38 -21.52
N SER A 395 2.57 37.52 -20.87
CA SER A 395 2.30 38.69 -20.03
C SER A 395 3.13 38.67 -18.74
N PRO A 396 3.33 39.81 -18.06
CA PRO A 396 4.00 39.83 -16.76
C PRO A 396 3.37 38.90 -15.73
N THR A 397 2.05 38.72 -15.76
CA THR A 397 1.32 37.81 -14.87
C THR A 397 1.62 36.34 -15.23
N ASP A 398 1.69 36.00 -16.51
CA ASP A 398 2.03 34.62 -16.96
C ASP A 398 3.45 34.24 -16.53
N LEU A 399 4.38 35.17 -16.54
CA LEU A 399 5.74 34.98 -16.05
C LEU A 399 5.77 34.72 -14.53
N LEU A 400 4.90 35.38 -13.76
CA LEU A 400 4.77 35.11 -12.32
C LEU A 400 4.20 33.69 -12.07
N TYR A 401 3.24 33.23 -12.87
CA TYR A 401 2.75 31.85 -12.78
C TYR A 401 3.82 30.84 -13.15
N ALA A 402 4.63 31.09 -14.17
CA ALA A 402 5.76 30.24 -14.56
C ALA A 402 6.78 30.16 -13.41
N LYS A 403 7.13 31.30 -12.80
CA LYS A 403 7.99 31.37 -11.61
C LYS A 403 7.39 30.62 -10.42
N PHE A 404 6.09 30.80 -10.19
CA PHE A 404 5.37 30.06 -9.15
C PHE A 404 5.51 28.55 -9.32
N ALA A 405 5.34 28.03 -10.55
CA ALA A 405 5.45 26.60 -10.81
C ALA A 405 6.86 26.06 -10.47
N ASP A 406 7.92 26.80 -10.78
CA ASP A 406 9.30 26.41 -10.45
C ASP A 406 9.54 26.38 -8.94
N GLU A 407 9.12 27.43 -8.22
CA GLU A 407 9.24 27.50 -6.77
C GLU A 407 8.36 26.46 -6.05
N PHE A 408 7.19 26.18 -6.60
CA PHE A 408 6.28 25.16 -6.09
C PHE A 408 6.92 23.74 -6.19
N GLU A 409 7.47 23.38 -7.34
CA GLU A 409 8.18 22.10 -7.49
C GLU A 409 9.38 22.00 -6.54
N LYS A 410 10.16 23.08 -6.45
CA LYS A 410 11.40 23.13 -5.67
C LYS A 410 11.18 23.13 -4.16
N ARG A 411 10.17 23.81 -3.68
CA ARG A 411 9.98 24.07 -2.23
C ARG A 411 8.81 23.30 -1.63
N TYR A 412 7.71 23.11 -2.37
CA TYR A 412 6.50 22.47 -1.88
C TYR A 412 6.50 20.96 -2.18
N VAL A 413 6.75 20.59 -3.42
CA VAL A 413 6.78 19.17 -3.81
C VAL A 413 8.06 18.50 -3.35
N SER A 414 9.21 19.12 -3.59
CA SER A 414 10.50 18.61 -3.12
C SER A 414 10.62 18.74 -1.62
N GLN A 415 11.00 17.64 -0.98
CA GLN A 415 11.10 17.53 0.47
C GLN A 415 12.20 16.52 0.82
N GLY A 416 13.03 16.83 1.80
CA GLY A 416 14.08 15.94 2.26
C GLY A 416 13.52 14.63 2.82
N THR A 417 14.27 13.54 2.68
CA THR A 417 13.86 12.22 3.19
C THR A 417 13.69 12.16 4.70
N GLU A 418 14.38 13.02 5.44
CA GLU A 418 14.24 13.16 6.89
C GLU A 418 13.24 14.25 7.32
N GLU A 419 12.74 15.01 6.36
CA GLU A 419 11.87 16.14 6.62
C GLU A 419 10.43 15.68 6.87
N ASN A 420 9.88 16.09 8.01
CA ASN A 420 8.50 15.79 8.42
C ASN A 420 7.77 17.13 8.60
N ARG A 421 6.95 17.49 7.63
CA ARG A 421 6.19 18.74 7.67
C ARG A 421 4.81 18.51 8.29
N SER A 422 4.48 19.29 9.31
CA SER A 422 3.11 19.37 9.82
C SER A 422 2.17 19.98 8.77
N ILE A 423 0.88 19.76 8.95
CA ILE A 423 -0.12 20.39 8.07
C ILE A 423 -0.07 21.91 8.16
N GLN A 424 0.26 22.48 9.33
CA GLN A 424 0.42 23.91 9.52
C GLN A 424 1.60 24.44 8.70
N GLU A 425 2.76 23.83 8.82
CA GLU A 425 3.95 24.19 8.02
C GLU A 425 3.70 24.05 6.52
N THR A 426 2.99 22.99 6.12
CA THR A 426 2.59 22.77 4.72
C THR A 426 1.69 23.88 4.20
N LEU A 427 0.70 24.31 4.97
CA LEU A 427 -0.20 25.39 4.58
C LEU A 427 0.50 26.76 4.59
N ASP A 428 1.36 27.03 5.57
CA ASP A 428 2.14 28.27 5.64
C ASP A 428 3.09 28.40 4.46
N LEU A 429 3.77 27.31 4.10
CA LEU A 429 4.60 27.25 2.88
C LEU A 429 3.76 27.49 1.61
N GLY A 430 2.54 26.96 1.57
CA GLY A 430 1.58 27.24 0.49
C GLY A 430 1.27 28.74 0.37
N TRP A 431 1.03 29.42 1.48
CA TRP A 431 0.78 30.87 1.49
C TRP A 431 2.01 31.69 1.10
N GLU A 432 3.21 31.29 1.54
CA GLU A 432 4.44 31.92 1.07
C GLU A 432 4.56 31.88 -0.45
N LEU A 433 4.29 30.72 -1.05
CA LEU A 433 4.34 30.55 -2.51
C LEU A 433 3.25 31.35 -3.21
N LEU A 434 2.03 31.37 -2.70
CA LEU A 434 0.94 32.17 -3.25
C LEU A 434 1.24 33.67 -3.23
N SER A 435 2.09 34.15 -2.33
CA SER A 435 2.54 35.54 -2.29
C SER A 435 3.36 36.00 -3.51
N ILE A 436 3.83 35.05 -4.35
CA ILE A 436 4.46 35.35 -5.63
C ILE A 436 3.45 35.96 -6.61
N LEU A 437 2.19 35.55 -6.51
CA LEU A 437 1.12 36.00 -7.37
C LEU A 437 0.48 37.30 -6.85
N PRO A 438 -0.08 38.14 -7.72
CA PRO A 438 -0.91 39.27 -7.29
C PRO A 438 -2.13 38.77 -6.50
N THR A 439 -2.52 39.49 -5.46
CA THR A 439 -3.70 39.15 -4.62
C THR A 439 -4.98 39.00 -5.46
N ALA A 440 -5.14 39.76 -6.54
CA ALA A 440 -6.28 39.68 -7.47
C ALA A 440 -6.37 38.32 -8.17
N GLU A 441 -5.29 37.52 -8.22
CA GLU A 441 -5.28 36.19 -8.81
C GLU A 441 -5.69 35.07 -7.81
N LEU A 442 -5.79 35.37 -6.53
CA LEU A 442 -6.18 34.42 -5.48
C LEU A 442 -7.69 34.22 -5.40
N LYS A 443 -8.32 33.91 -6.53
CA LYS A 443 -9.79 33.88 -6.74
C LYS A 443 -10.50 32.68 -6.07
N ARG A 444 -9.76 31.67 -5.63
CA ARG A 444 -10.31 30.44 -5.03
C ARG A 444 -10.34 30.46 -3.50
N ILE A 445 -9.85 31.52 -2.90
CA ILE A 445 -9.78 31.71 -1.45
C ILE A 445 -10.67 32.86 -1.04
N LYS A 446 -11.35 32.73 0.09
CA LYS A 446 -12.20 33.81 0.65
C LYS A 446 -11.33 35.02 1.04
N PRO A 447 -11.78 36.25 0.79
CA PRO A 447 -11.02 37.49 1.12
C PRO A 447 -10.55 37.55 2.57
N GLU A 448 -11.37 37.13 3.51
CA GLU A 448 -11.07 37.14 4.96
C GLU A 448 -9.86 36.23 5.28
N LEU A 449 -9.74 35.08 4.58
CA LEU A 449 -8.62 34.17 4.76
C LEU A 449 -7.35 34.72 4.10
N ILE A 450 -7.49 35.42 2.97
CA ILE A 450 -6.37 36.12 2.33
C ILE A 450 -5.79 37.18 3.26
N GLU A 451 -6.64 38.01 3.85
CA GLU A 451 -6.22 39.02 4.84
C GLU A 451 -5.53 38.42 6.06
N LYS A 452 -6.01 37.25 6.50
CA LYS A 452 -5.51 36.57 7.69
C LYS A 452 -4.17 35.85 7.48
N TYR A 453 -4.00 35.20 6.35
CA TYR A 453 -2.88 34.23 6.14
C TYR A 453 -1.86 34.68 5.10
N LEU A 454 -2.18 35.59 4.16
CA LEU A 454 -1.21 36.05 3.17
C LEU A 454 -0.10 36.85 3.82
N PRO A 455 1.18 36.47 3.68
CA PRO A 455 2.30 37.22 4.21
C PRO A 455 2.27 38.70 3.72
N GLN A 456 2.30 39.65 4.63
CA GLN A 456 2.43 41.04 4.26
C GLN A 456 3.81 41.27 3.63
N LYS A 457 3.82 41.82 2.43
CA LYS A 457 5.08 42.25 1.79
C LYS A 457 5.64 43.39 2.63
N GLY A 458 6.70 43.11 3.41
CA GLY A 458 7.45 44.14 4.13
C GLY A 458 8.17 45.11 3.18
#